data_1af8d0302d3d10fa17a1566860a4646e
#
_entry.id   1af8d0302d3d10fa17a1566860a4646e
#
_cell.length_a   1.000
_cell.length_b   1.000
_cell.length_c   1.000
_cell.angle_alpha   90.00
_cell.angle_beta   90.00
_cell.angle_gamma   90.00
#
_symmetry.space_group_name_H-M   'P 1'
#
loop_
_entity.id
_entity.type
_entity.pdbx_description
1 polymer ?
#
loop_
_entity_poly.entity_id
_entity_poly.type
_entity_poly.pdbx_seq_one_letter_code
_entity_poly.pdbx_strand_id
1 'polypeptide(L)'
;MNRTIFCRDIKITDKGFGVKASMDSGRISGAVLMSRNIQRPEKYVLKCETIKKKNTSEIKVQADLQVMDLYEGDWDLFLLDTEGKYLPVILSPQIRMRLLLGNYQAGIGKNHILFPMASTDHMLTFRCRRCSAYDGRAVAVRENLVYVFYTLTRPLWSRKKIWVIFEKYSTEAQDNGYYFFKYCMENLPQEEKKHIYYILDKKAPMWRHMEKYGKNVVPFMSTRHMLYMLAARIYVASDARSHGFAWKPKPNIISRESSKRPILFLQHGVTALKRVDRLFGKHGSTPMTYFNVTSEFEQKIVTDHFGYPAENVPILGFARWDVLKNKEQADKKNILFMPTWRPWLEEQSDQVFEESEYCRRYRSILENRQLQEILSAGHVKIIFHIHPKLKEFLKAFQTENSNVELIEQGTRPLNELIMECSMLLTDYSSVSWDVYYLGKPVVFYQFDYDLYMQANGSYLDMKKELFGDRYITEKEVIAGIGEYVQNDFREKEKYGSLRQEYFSYNDQNNCKRILEFLKSKGY
;
A
#
# COMPACT_ATOMS: atom_id res chain seq x y z
N MET A 1 -20.68 22.25 28.56
CA MET A 1 -19.30 22.71 28.20
C MET A 1 -18.44 21.53 27.89
N ASN A 2 -17.85 21.46 26.69
CA ASN A 2 -16.90 20.40 26.36
C ASN A 2 -15.64 20.57 27.20
N ARG A 3 -15.42 19.64 28.12
CA ARG A 3 -14.23 19.65 29.00
C ARG A 3 -13.05 19.10 28.19
N THR A 4 -12.09 19.98 27.86
CA THR A 4 -10.89 19.57 27.14
C THR A 4 -9.79 19.20 28.14
N ILE A 5 -9.21 18.02 27.98
CA ILE A 5 -8.14 17.50 28.83
C ILE A 5 -6.84 17.49 28.03
N PHE A 6 -5.85 18.24 28.50
CA PHE A 6 -4.56 18.34 27.82
C PHE A 6 -3.49 17.50 28.51
N CYS A 7 -2.80 16.67 27.71
CA CYS A 7 -1.59 15.99 28.13
C CYS A 7 -0.47 17.00 28.41
N ARG A 8 0.18 16.87 29.57
CA ARG A 8 1.29 17.73 30.03
C ARG A 8 2.64 17.02 30.02
N ASP A 9 2.64 15.71 30.25
CA ASP A 9 3.85 14.89 30.24
C ASP A 9 3.51 13.42 29.95
N ILE A 10 4.44 12.72 29.31
CA ILE A 10 4.37 11.28 29.06
C ILE A 10 5.74 10.68 29.42
N LYS A 11 5.72 9.61 30.17
CA LYS A 11 6.88 8.75 30.44
C LYS A 11 6.51 7.32 30.08
N ILE A 12 7.40 6.63 29.41
CA ILE A 12 7.19 5.22 29.03
C ILE A 12 8.49 4.43 29.21
N THR A 13 8.37 3.26 29.78
CA THR A 13 9.45 2.28 30.02
C THR A 13 8.88 0.88 29.79
N ASP A 14 9.73 -0.13 29.70
CA ASP A 14 9.30 -1.52 29.53
C ASP A 14 8.44 -2.06 30.70
N LYS A 15 8.46 -1.38 31.86
CA LYS A 15 7.61 -1.74 33.02
C LYS A 15 6.21 -1.10 32.94
N GLY A 16 6.10 0.07 32.32
CA GLY A 16 4.82 0.78 32.31
C GLY A 16 4.92 2.18 31.70
N PHE A 17 3.78 2.84 31.64
CA PHE A 17 3.74 4.25 31.22
C PHE A 17 3.01 5.11 32.25
N GLY A 18 3.40 6.39 32.29
CA GLY A 18 2.75 7.42 33.07
C GLY A 18 2.36 8.59 32.20
N VAL A 19 1.13 9.09 32.37
CA VAL A 19 0.62 10.27 31.69
C VAL A 19 0.19 11.32 32.73
N LYS A 20 0.69 12.54 32.60
CA LYS A 20 0.18 13.69 33.35
C LYS A 20 -0.69 14.52 32.44
N ALA A 21 -1.91 14.81 32.88
CA ALA A 21 -2.86 15.64 32.16
C ALA A 21 -3.39 16.76 33.05
N SER A 22 -3.95 17.78 32.43
CA SER A 22 -4.62 18.89 33.17
C SER A 22 -5.98 19.20 32.57
N MET A 23 -6.89 19.63 33.43
CA MET A 23 -8.26 20.02 33.11
C MET A 23 -8.62 21.28 33.89
N ASP A 24 -9.38 22.18 33.28
CA ASP A 24 -9.74 23.47 33.91
C ASP A 24 -10.71 23.29 35.11
N SER A 25 -11.67 22.36 35.01
CA SER A 25 -12.59 22.04 36.10
C SER A 25 -13.22 20.64 35.91
N GLY A 26 -13.56 20.00 37.04
CA GLY A 26 -14.24 18.69 37.05
C GLY A 26 -13.54 17.66 37.93
N ARG A 27 -14.18 16.51 38.07
CA ARG A 27 -13.64 15.34 38.76
C ARG A 27 -13.50 14.19 37.77
N ILE A 28 -12.38 13.49 37.83
CA ILE A 28 -12.13 12.27 37.10
C ILE A 28 -12.30 11.10 38.08
N SER A 29 -13.10 10.13 37.70
CA SER A 29 -13.36 8.90 38.48
C SER A 29 -12.39 7.78 38.14
N GLY A 30 -11.79 7.80 36.93
CA GLY A 30 -10.87 6.74 36.49
C GLY A 30 -10.22 7.03 35.16
N ALA A 31 -9.39 6.08 34.72
CA ALA A 31 -8.76 6.09 33.42
C ALA A 31 -8.81 4.69 32.80
N VAL A 32 -8.92 4.62 31.48
CA VAL A 32 -8.97 3.35 30.75
C VAL A 32 -8.14 3.45 29.47
N LEU A 33 -7.47 2.34 29.15
CA LEU A 33 -6.84 2.09 27.87
C LEU A 33 -7.73 1.11 27.09
N MET A 34 -8.16 1.50 25.90
CA MET A 34 -9.15 0.74 25.14
C MET A 34 -8.68 0.48 23.71
N SER A 35 -8.80 -0.77 23.26
CA SER A 35 -8.50 -1.18 21.90
C SER A 35 -9.49 -0.56 20.90
N ARG A 36 -8.99 -0.16 19.71
CA ARG A 36 -9.83 0.20 18.56
C ARG A 36 -10.32 -0.99 17.76
N ASN A 37 -9.83 -2.19 18.05
CA ASN A 37 -10.23 -3.37 17.30
C ASN A 37 -11.63 -3.80 17.71
N ILE A 38 -12.59 -3.68 16.80
CA ILE A 38 -14.01 -4.04 17.02
C ILE A 38 -14.18 -5.57 17.16
N GLN A 39 -13.34 -6.36 16.49
CA GLN A 39 -13.42 -7.83 16.52
C GLN A 39 -12.81 -8.40 17.81
N ARG A 40 -11.85 -7.70 18.41
CA ARG A 40 -11.22 -8.05 19.69
C ARG A 40 -11.24 -6.85 20.62
N PRO A 41 -12.40 -6.46 21.16
CA PRO A 41 -12.50 -5.32 22.07
C PRO A 41 -11.89 -5.67 23.43
N GLU A 42 -10.86 -4.94 23.82
CA GLU A 42 -10.24 -5.08 25.14
C GLU A 42 -10.13 -3.72 25.82
N LYS A 43 -10.22 -3.75 27.15
CA LYS A 43 -10.21 -2.56 28.00
C LYS A 43 -9.44 -2.84 29.29
N TYR A 44 -8.47 -1.98 29.57
CA TYR A 44 -7.71 -2.01 30.82
C TYR A 44 -8.04 -0.79 31.68
N VAL A 45 -8.45 -1.03 32.93
CA VAL A 45 -8.62 0.04 33.92
C VAL A 45 -7.25 0.41 34.49
N LEU A 46 -6.93 1.71 34.48
CA LEU A 46 -5.64 2.23 34.87
C LEU A 46 -5.71 2.92 36.24
N LYS A 47 -4.58 2.93 36.98
CA LYS A 47 -4.45 3.75 38.18
C LYS A 47 -4.56 5.22 37.80
N CYS A 48 -5.46 5.94 38.46
CA CYS A 48 -5.72 7.35 38.19
C CYS A 48 -5.82 8.15 39.50
N GLU A 49 -5.05 9.21 39.60
CA GLU A 49 -5.07 10.15 40.73
C GLU A 49 -5.41 11.54 40.24
N THR A 50 -6.31 12.25 40.94
CA THR A 50 -6.67 13.64 40.63
C THR A 50 -6.23 14.51 41.76
N ILE A 51 -5.37 15.49 41.47
CA ILE A 51 -4.84 16.48 42.42
C ILE A 51 -5.46 17.84 42.06
N LYS A 52 -6.29 18.38 42.96
CA LYS A 52 -6.87 19.69 42.77
C LYS A 52 -5.84 20.79 43.00
N LYS A 53 -5.77 21.77 42.09
CA LYS A 53 -5.03 23.02 42.22
C LYS A 53 -6.02 24.18 42.18
N LYS A 54 -5.58 25.40 42.49
CA LYS A 54 -6.43 26.59 42.67
C LYS A 54 -7.43 26.84 41.53
N ASN A 55 -7.01 26.64 40.26
CA ASN A 55 -7.85 26.86 39.08
C ASN A 55 -7.86 25.66 38.09
N THR A 56 -7.19 24.58 38.38
CA THR A 56 -7.06 23.41 37.49
C THR A 56 -7.00 22.15 38.32
N SER A 57 -7.31 21.01 37.68
CA SER A 57 -7.03 19.69 38.23
C SER A 57 -5.88 19.06 37.47
N GLU A 58 -4.87 18.57 38.17
CA GLU A 58 -3.80 17.72 37.62
C GLU A 58 -4.22 16.24 37.75
N ILE A 59 -4.11 15.50 36.68
CA ILE A 59 -4.50 14.09 36.61
C ILE A 59 -3.24 13.30 36.31
N LYS A 60 -2.97 12.27 37.12
CA LYS A 60 -1.88 11.34 36.91
C LYS A 60 -2.46 9.97 36.60
N VAL A 61 -2.09 9.42 35.44
CA VAL A 61 -2.47 8.06 35.01
C VAL A 61 -1.21 7.21 35.02
N GLN A 62 -1.32 6.00 35.52
CA GLN A 62 -0.24 5.00 35.50
C GLN A 62 -0.75 3.67 34.99
N ALA A 63 0.03 3.05 34.11
CA ALA A 63 -0.22 1.73 33.54
C ALA A 63 0.96 0.82 33.86
N ASP A 64 0.66 -0.40 34.26
CA ASP A 64 1.65 -1.47 34.40
C ASP A 64 1.56 -2.38 33.18
N LEU A 65 2.58 -2.36 32.32
CA LEU A 65 2.61 -3.14 31.07
C LEU A 65 2.89 -4.63 31.30
N GLN A 66 3.31 -5.02 32.50
CA GLN A 66 3.60 -6.43 32.82
C GLN A 66 2.32 -7.27 33.01
N VAL A 67 1.19 -6.62 33.31
CA VAL A 67 -0.11 -7.26 33.54
C VAL A 67 -1.08 -7.08 32.37
N MET A 68 -0.63 -6.50 31.25
CA MET A 68 -1.46 -6.23 30.08
C MET A 68 -1.06 -7.14 28.92
N ASP A 69 -2.02 -7.82 28.32
CA ASP A 69 -1.84 -8.57 27.06
C ASP A 69 -2.18 -7.66 25.87
N LEU A 70 -1.24 -6.79 25.50
CA LEU A 70 -1.42 -5.85 24.40
C LEU A 70 -1.06 -6.51 23.07
N TYR A 71 -2.04 -6.66 22.19
CA TYR A 71 -1.87 -7.15 20.83
C TYR A 71 -1.63 -5.99 19.82
N GLU A 72 -1.28 -6.33 18.60
CA GLU A 72 -1.03 -5.35 17.53
C GLU A 72 -2.27 -4.52 17.23
N GLY A 73 -2.12 -3.19 17.28
CA GLY A 73 -3.20 -2.26 17.01
C GLY A 73 -3.06 -0.93 17.74
N ASP A 74 -4.10 -0.11 17.64
CA ASP A 74 -4.20 1.19 18.29
C ASP A 74 -5.03 1.09 19.56
N TRP A 75 -4.54 1.71 20.63
CA TRP A 75 -5.08 1.73 21.97
C TRP A 75 -5.29 3.17 22.43
N ASP A 76 -6.53 3.57 22.64
CA ASP A 76 -6.88 4.94 23.05
C ASP A 76 -6.92 5.09 24.56
N LEU A 77 -6.32 6.17 25.06
CA LEU A 77 -6.41 6.54 26.47
C LEU A 77 -7.60 7.50 26.68
N PHE A 78 -8.55 7.05 27.49
CA PHE A 78 -9.66 7.86 27.96
C PHE A 78 -9.61 8.07 29.47
N LEU A 79 -10.06 9.24 29.92
CA LEU A 79 -10.41 9.48 31.29
C LEU A 79 -11.92 9.36 31.46
N LEU A 80 -12.35 8.91 32.63
CA LEU A 80 -13.76 8.78 32.98
C LEU A 80 -14.16 9.93 33.90
N ASP A 81 -15.23 10.64 33.57
CA ASP A 81 -15.82 11.57 34.53
C ASP A 81 -16.66 10.85 35.58
N THR A 82 -17.28 11.58 36.49
CA THR A 82 -18.12 11.03 37.56
C THR A 82 -19.41 10.39 37.06
N GLU A 83 -19.79 10.66 35.81
CA GLU A 83 -20.98 10.08 35.15
C GLU A 83 -20.60 8.86 34.27
N GLY A 84 -19.30 8.49 34.24
CA GLY A 84 -18.78 7.37 33.43
C GLY A 84 -18.57 7.72 31.96
N LYS A 85 -18.62 8.99 31.58
CA LYS A 85 -18.37 9.44 30.19
C LYS A 85 -16.89 9.38 29.86
N TYR A 86 -16.57 8.88 28.66
CA TYR A 86 -15.21 8.81 28.13
C TYR A 86 -14.75 10.18 27.62
N LEU A 87 -13.67 10.71 28.22
CA LEU A 87 -13.07 11.98 27.84
C LEU A 87 -11.70 11.72 27.22
N PRO A 88 -11.45 12.17 25.98
CA PRO A 88 -10.15 11.98 25.33
C PRO A 88 -9.08 12.88 25.95
N VAL A 89 -7.84 12.39 25.98
CA VAL A 89 -6.66 13.15 26.38
C VAL A 89 -6.01 13.74 25.13
N ILE A 90 -6.01 15.06 25.01
CA ILE A 90 -5.49 15.79 23.84
C ILE A 90 -4.00 16.10 24.01
N LEU A 91 -3.20 15.83 22.98
CA LEU A 91 -1.78 16.17 22.96
C LEU A 91 -1.57 17.63 22.57
N SER A 92 -0.99 18.42 23.47
CA SER A 92 -0.57 19.79 23.16
C SER A 92 0.50 19.83 22.05
N PRO A 93 0.65 20.94 21.31
CA PRO A 93 1.70 21.07 20.28
C PRO A 93 3.10 20.78 20.82
N GLN A 94 3.41 21.18 22.07
CA GLN A 94 4.69 20.94 22.71
C GLN A 94 4.93 19.45 22.96
N ILE A 95 3.93 18.73 23.45
CA ILE A 95 4.05 17.28 23.67
C ILE A 95 4.20 16.55 22.33
N ARG A 96 3.42 16.93 21.32
CA ARG A 96 3.57 16.34 19.97
C ARG A 96 4.98 16.54 19.41
N MET A 97 5.58 17.73 19.60
CA MET A 97 6.97 17.97 19.19
C MET A 97 7.97 17.11 19.99
N ARG A 98 7.78 16.96 21.30
CA ARG A 98 8.60 16.08 22.13
C ARG A 98 8.52 14.61 21.68
N LEU A 99 7.34 14.11 21.29
CA LEU A 99 7.19 12.76 20.75
C LEU A 99 7.94 12.58 19.42
N LEU A 100 8.00 13.62 18.57
CA LEU A 100 8.73 13.56 17.30
C LEU A 100 10.25 13.54 17.48
N LEU A 101 10.78 14.21 18.49
CA LEU A 101 12.21 14.35 18.71
C LEU A 101 12.76 13.28 19.70
N GLY A 102 11.90 12.75 20.54
CA GLY A 102 12.26 11.78 21.56
C GLY A 102 12.12 10.32 21.10
N ASN A 103 12.63 9.41 21.94
CA ASN A 103 12.48 7.97 21.74
C ASN A 103 11.51 7.40 22.78
N TYR A 104 10.23 7.70 22.65
CA TYR A 104 9.18 7.23 23.55
C TYR A 104 8.66 5.88 23.10
N GLN A 105 9.11 4.80 23.77
CA GLN A 105 8.66 3.43 23.50
C GLN A 105 8.90 2.50 24.69
N ALA A 106 8.15 1.42 24.72
CA ALA A 106 8.34 0.27 25.62
C ALA A 106 8.40 -1.03 24.81
N GLY A 107 9.22 -1.97 25.24
CA GLY A 107 9.16 -3.35 24.74
C GLY A 107 7.93 -4.06 25.29
N ILE A 108 7.22 -4.81 24.45
CA ILE A 108 6.09 -5.66 24.81
C ILE A 108 6.42 -7.09 24.40
N GLY A 109 6.53 -7.99 25.39
CA GLY A 109 6.97 -9.35 25.12
C GLY A 109 8.33 -9.39 24.41
N LYS A 110 8.54 -10.36 23.51
CA LYS A 110 9.83 -10.54 22.82
C LYS A 110 9.98 -9.70 21.55
N ASN A 111 8.90 -9.39 20.84
CA ASN A 111 8.95 -8.91 19.47
C ASN A 111 8.08 -7.68 19.18
N HIS A 112 7.46 -7.06 20.20
CA HIS A 112 6.59 -5.90 19.99
C HIS A 112 7.09 -4.67 20.73
N ILE A 113 6.70 -3.51 20.26
CA ILE A 113 6.88 -2.21 20.92
C ILE A 113 5.54 -1.50 21.06
N LEU A 114 5.40 -0.78 22.16
CA LEU A 114 4.33 0.17 22.41
C LEU A 114 4.90 1.59 22.39
N PHE A 115 4.26 2.50 21.67
CA PHE A 115 4.67 3.90 21.66
C PHE A 115 3.46 4.84 21.58
N PRO A 116 3.54 6.03 22.24
CA PRO A 116 2.50 7.05 22.17
C PRO A 116 2.55 7.80 20.84
N MET A 117 1.39 8.16 20.32
CA MET A 117 1.22 8.97 19.12
C MET A 117 -0.02 9.84 19.19
N ALA A 118 -0.12 10.83 18.32
CA ALA A 118 -1.33 11.59 18.11
C ALA A 118 -2.24 10.89 17.10
N SER A 119 -3.52 10.75 17.42
CA SER A 119 -4.56 10.44 16.42
C SER A 119 -4.80 11.63 15.49
N THR A 120 -5.69 11.47 14.50
CA THR A 120 -6.10 12.56 13.59
C THR A 120 -6.60 13.79 14.35
N ASP A 121 -7.38 13.58 15.43
CA ASP A 121 -7.93 14.62 16.28
C ASP A 121 -7.01 15.05 17.44
N HIS A 122 -5.72 14.73 17.32
CA HIS A 122 -4.70 15.00 18.32
C HIS A 122 -4.91 14.31 19.69
N MET A 123 -5.74 13.28 19.76
CA MET A 123 -5.88 12.46 20.97
C MET A 123 -4.64 11.60 21.20
N LEU A 124 -4.33 11.35 22.47
CA LEU A 124 -3.28 10.43 22.87
C LEU A 124 -3.73 8.98 22.60
N THR A 125 -3.04 8.36 21.68
CA THR A 125 -3.19 6.96 21.32
C THR A 125 -1.86 6.25 21.53
N PHE A 126 -1.88 5.00 21.95
CA PHE A 126 -0.71 4.13 21.98
C PHE A 126 -0.84 3.12 20.84
N ARG A 127 0.24 2.89 20.09
CA ARG A 127 0.31 1.86 19.05
C ARG A 127 1.21 0.73 19.51
N CYS A 128 0.67 -0.49 19.48
CA CYS A 128 1.42 -1.72 19.64
C CYS A 128 1.67 -2.34 18.25
N ARG A 129 2.92 -2.68 17.93
CA ARG A 129 3.29 -3.37 16.70
C ARG A 129 4.59 -4.16 16.86
N ARG A 130 4.86 -5.06 15.92
CA ARG A 130 6.17 -5.75 15.87
C ARG A 130 7.33 -4.75 15.80
N CYS A 131 8.42 -5.11 16.45
CA CYS A 131 9.67 -4.36 16.40
C CYS A 131 10.23 -4.33 14.98
N SER A 132 10.89 -3.24 14.64
CA SER A 132 11.67 -3.11 13.42
C SER A 132 13.14 -2.79 13.75
N ALA A 133 14.03 -3.03 12.80
CA ALA A 133 15.44 -2.64 12.91
C ALA A 133 15.64 -1.12 13.08
N TYR A 134 14.59 -0.33 12.87
CA TYR A 134 14.64 1.14 12.86
C TYR A 134 14.06 1.78 14.14
N ASP A 135 13.74 0.98 15.15
CA ASP A 135 13.13 1.48 16.40
C ASP A 135 14.14 1.92 17.47
N GLY A 136 15.42 1.61 17.25
CA GLY A 136 16.48 1.86 18.23
C GLY A 136 16.78 3.35 18.47
N ARG A 137 17.33 3.67 19.66
CA ARG A 137 17.74 5.05 20.03
C ARG A 137 18.76 5.63 19.05
N ALA A 138 19.70 4.83 18.55
CA ALA A 138 20.69 5.27 17.57
C ALA A 138 20.06 5.79 16.27
N VAL A 139 18.96 5.16 15.81
CA VAL A 139 18.22 5.64 14.64
C VAL A 139 17.56 6.97 14.94
N ALA A 140 16.87 7.11 16.08
CA ALA A 140 16.24 8.38 16.48
C ALA A 140 17.25 9.54 16.61
N VAL A 141 18.43 9.29 17.18
CA VAL A 141 19.51 10.28 17.26
C VAL A 141 19.97 10.67 15.84
N ARG A 142 20.17 9.70 14.96
CA ARG A 142 20.59 9.96 13.57
C ARG A 142 19.53 10.76 12.81
N GLU A 143 18.26 10.45 12.97
CA GLU A 143 17.13 11.21 12.38
C GLU A 143 17.18 12.67 12.82
N ASN A 144 17.35 12.94 14.10
CA ASN A 144 17.43 14.29 14.64
C ASN A 144 18.66 15.04 14.13
N LEU A 145 19.84 14.40 14.09
CA LEU A 145 21.06 15.00 13.55
C LEU A 145 20.92 15.37 12.07
N VAL A 146 20.32 14.47 11.27
CA VAL A 146 20.02 14.75 9.84
C VAL A 146 19.06 15.92 9.72
N TYR A 147 18.03 15.99 10.55
CA TYR A 147 17.09 17.09 10.53
C TYR A 147 17.75 18.44 10.89
N VAL A 148 18.58 18.48 11.92
CA VAL A 148 19.34 19.67 12.30
C VAL A 148 20.26 20.10 11.16
N PHE A 149 21.04 19.17 10.62
CA PHE A 149 21.91 19.44 9.47
C PHE A 149 21.14 19.97 8.26
N TYR A 150 20.02 19.32 7.90
CA TYR A 150 19.15 19.81 6.82
C TYR A 150 18.64 21.23 7.09
N THR A 151 18.20 21.50 8.32
CA THR A 151 17.64 22.81 8.68
C THR A 151 18.67 23.91 8.52
N LEU A 152 19.92 23.69 8.99
CA LEU A 152 21.01 24.64 8.88
C LEU A 152 21.48 24.83 7.42
N THR A 153 21.37 23.78 6.58
CA THR A 153 21.85 23.81 5.20
C THR A 153 20.71 23.93 4.17
N ARG A 154 19.49 24.17 4.61
CA ARG A 154 18.27 24.22 3.78
C ARG A 154 18.40 25.08 2.50
N PRO A 155 19.03 26.29 2.52
CA PRO A 155 19.18 27.08 1.31
C PRO A 155 19.99 26.40 0.20
N LEU A 156 20.95 25.55 0.58
CA LEU A 156 21.76 24.78 -0.38
C LEU A 156 20.94 23.64 -1.01
N TRP A 157 20.08 23.01 -0.22
CA TRP A 157 19.25 21.88 -0.66
C TRP A 157 18.08 22.32 -1.54
N SER A 158 17.45 23.46 -1.22
CA SER A 158 16.32 23.99 -1.99
C SER A 158 16.66 24.29 -3.46
N ARG A 159 17.92 24.58 -3.76
CA ARG A 159 18.40 24.84 -5.12
C ARG A 159 18.58 23.58 -5.96
N LYS A 160 18.69 22.40 -5.34
CA LYS A 160 19.05 21.15 -6.03
C LYS A 160 17.90 20.47 -6.76
N LYS A 161 16.65 20.89 -6.58
CA LYS A 161 15.46 20.31 -7.23
C LYS A 161 15.44 18.76 -7.18
N ILE A 162 15.69 18.18 -6.01
CA ILE A 162 15.81 16.73 -5.83
C ILE A 162 14.47 16.03 -6.09
N TRP A 163 14.48 15.01 -6.94
CA TRP A 163 13.38 14.04 -7.07
C TRP A 163 13.74 12.76 -6.35
N VAL A 164 12.83 12.28 -5.52
CA VAL A 164 12.97 11.01 -4.81
C VAL A 164 11.91 10.05 -5.33
N ILE A 165 12.38 8.93 -5.87
CA ILE A 165 11.54 7.90 -6.46
C ILE A 165 11.58 6.66 -5.56
N PHE A 166 10.45 6.03 -5.31
CA PHE A 166 10.34 4.79 -4.54
C PHE A 166 9.06 4.03 -4.89
N GLU A 167 9.08 2.76 -4.55
CA GLU A 167 7.94 1.85 -4.64
C GLU A 167 7.57 1.30 -3.27
N LYS A 168 6.67 0.33 -3.24
CA LYS A 168 6.12 -0.25 -2.03
C LYS A 168 7.21 -0.71 -1.07
N TYR A 169 7.21 -0.16 0.14
CA TYR A 169 8.18 -0.39 1.22
C TYR A 169 9.65 -0.14 0.85
N SER A 170 9.94 0.39 -0.34
CA SER A 170 11.29 0.52 -0.92
C SER A 170 12.04 -0.83 -0.99
N THR A 171 11.31 -1.94 -1.15
CA THR A 171 11.86 -3.31 -1.22
C THR A 171 11.87 -3.90 -2.61
N GLU A 172 11.29 -3.19 -3.59
CA GLU A 172 11.15 -3.65 -4.97
C GLU A 172 11.52 -2.54 -5.95
N ALA A 173 11.86 -2.93 -7.18
CA ALA A 173 12.12 -2.04 -8.31
C ALA A 173 11.60 -2.73 -9.58
N GLN A 174 10.28 -2.71 -9.78
CA GLN A 174 9.61 -3.44 -10.86
C GLN A 174 8.26 -2.85 -11.29
N ASP A 175 7.85 -1.73 -10.70
CA ASP A 175 6.59 -1.04 -10.98
C ASP A 175 6.85 0.34 -11.65
N ASN A 176 5.84 1.18 -11.74
CA ASN A 176 5.87 2.47 -12.43
C ASN A 176 7.03 3.38 -11.97
N GLY A 177 7.38 3.36 -10.67
CA GLY A 177 8.51 4.13 -10.14
C GLY A 177 9.84 3.70 -10.76
N TYR A 178 10.09 2.40 -10.86
CA TYR A 178 11.31 1.86 -11.46
C TYR A 178 11.42 2.19 -12.95
N TYR A 179 10.34 1.97 -13.72
CA TYR A 179 10.39 2.23 -15.16
C TYR A 179 10.56 3.70 -15.48
N PHE A 180 9.93 4.59 -14.72
CA PHE A 180 10.14 6.02 -14.84
C PHE A 180 11.59 6.42 -14.46
N PHE A 181 12.12 5.89 -13.35
CA PHE A 181 13.52 6.13 -12.98
C PHE A 181 14.48 5.65 -14.05
N LYS A 182 14.29 4.44 -14.55
CA LYS A 182 15.09 3.87 -15.65
C LYS A 182 15.06 4.78 -16.87
N TYR A 183 13.88 5.20 -17.29
CA TYR A 183 13.72 6.14 -18.41
C TYR A 183 14.51 7.43 -18.21
N CYS A 184 14.43 8.03 -17.02
CA CYS A 184 15.19 9.23 -16.69
C CYS A 184 16.71 8.98 -16.77
N MET A 185 17.18 7.83 -16.27
CA MET A 185 18.61 7.48 -16.31
C MET A 185 19.12 7.21 -17.73
N GLU A 186 18.29 6.73 -18.62
CA GLU A 186 18.66 6.43 -20.00
C GLU A 186 18.56 7.65 -20.92
N ASN A 187 17.58 8.55 -20.71
CA ASN A 187 17.24 9.59 -21.68
C ASN A 187 17.60 11.03 -21.27
N LEU A 188 17.87 11.30 -19.99
CA LEU A 188 18.19 12.66 -19.55
C LEU A 188 19.71 12.96 -19.64
N PRO A 189 20.11 14.26 -19.76
CA PRO A 189 21.51 14.68 -19.61
C PRO A 189 22.01 14.43 -18.19
N GLN A 190 23.32 14.29 -18.01
CA GLN A 190 23.95 14.06 -16.70
C GLN A 190 23.62 15.15 -15.66
N GLU A 191 23.48 16.40 -16.11
CA GLU A 191 23.14 17.54 -15.27
C GLU A 191 21.75 17.39 -14.62
N GLU A 192 20.79 16.78 -15.31
CA GLU A 192 19.46 16.49 -14.76
C GLU A 192 19.47 15.21 -13.91
N LYS A 193 20.10 14.14 -14.40
CA LYS A 193 20.21 12.85 -13.70
C LYS A 193 20.74 12.98 -12.28
N LYS A 194 21.71 13.87 -12.05
CA LYS A 194 22.39 14.02 -10.75
C LYS A 194 21.47 14.41 -9.57
N HIS A 195 20.23 14.77 -9.86
CA HIS A 195 19.23 15.17 -8.85
C HIS A 195 18.06 14.19 -8.71
N ILE A 196 18.09 13.08 -9.45
CA ILE A 196 17.05 12.04 -9.44
C ILE A 196 17.59 10.82 -8.68
N TYR A 197 16.89 10.41 -7.63
CA TYR A 197 17.32 9.33 -6.74
C TYR A 197 16.23 8.31 -6.55
N TYR A 198 16.61 7.04 -6.67
CA TYR A 198 15.75 5.90 -6.36
C TYR A 198 16.10 5.33 -4.98
N ILE A 199 15.12 5.15 -4.13
CA ILE A 199 15.31 4.59 -2.78
C ILE A 199 15.03 3.08 -2.83
N LEU A 200 15.99 2.28 -2.38
CA LEU A 200 15.85 0.82 -2.38
C LEU A 200 16.55 0.21 -1.17
N ASP A 201 15.95 -0.81 -0.57
CA ASP A 201 16.58 -1.60 0.48
C ASP A 201 17.72 -2.44 -0.13
N LYS A 202 18.87 -2.49 0.55
CA LYS A 202 20.01 -3.33 0.12
C LYS A 202 19.68 -4.83 0.07
N LYS A 203 18.64 -5.25 0.80
CA LYS A 203 18.15 -6.64 0.79
C LYS A 203 17.18 -6.92 -0.35
N ALA A 204 16.76 -5.90 -1.11
CA ALA A 204 15.84 -6.07 -2.23
C ALA A 204 16.45 -6.99 -3.29
N PRO A 205 15.69 -7.92 -3.88
CA PRO A 205 16.18 -8.82 -4.94
C PRO A 205 16.82 -8.05 -6.11
N MET A 206 16.26 -6.89 -6.46
CA MET A 206 16.71 -6.05 -7.55
C MET A 206 17.93 -5.15 -7.19
N TRP A 207 18.43 -5.19 -5.94
CA TRP A 207 19.53 -4.31 -5.53
C TRP A 207 20.74 -4.39 -6.46
N ARG A 208 21.24 -5.60 -6.73
CA ARG A 208 22.41 -5.81 -7.61
C ARG A 208 22.19 -5.27 -9.02
N HIS A 209 20.98 -5.43 -9.57
CA HIS A 209 20.63 -4.88 -10.88
C HIS A 209 20.62 -3.35 -10.89
N MET A 210 20.25 -2.74 -9.77
CA MET A 210 20.16 -1.28 -9.61
C MET A 210 21.54 -0.62 -9.36
N GLU A 211 22.56 -1.37 -8.91
CA GLU A 211 23.89 -0.84 -8.62
C GLU A 211 24.56 -0.16 -9.83
N LYS A 212 24.20 -0.54 -11.06
CA LYS A 212 24.68 0.10 -12.29
C LYS A 212 24.38 1.61 -12.36
N TYR A 213 23.38 2.09 -11.63
CA TYR A 213 23.02 3.51 -11.56
C TYR A 213 23.80 4.27 -10.48
N GLY A 214 24.70 3.60 -9.77
CA GLY A 214 25.67 4.18 -8.84
C GLY A 214 25.05 5.07 -7.76
N LYS A 215 25.48 6.32 -7.69
CA LYS A 215 25.02 7.27 -6.67
C LYS A 215 23.54 7.66 -6.77
N ASN A 216 22.87 7.37 -7.87
CA ASN A 216 21.44 7.64 -8.04
C ASN A 216 20.55 6.62 -7.33
N VAL A 217 21.09 5.46 -6.94
CA VAL A 217 20.40 4.51 -6.06
C VAL A 217 20.86 4.73 -4.62
N VAL A 218 19.92 4.97 -3.74
CA VAL A 218 20.17 5.36 -2.36
C VAL A 218 19.66 4.26 -1.42
N PRO A 219 20.53 3.73 -0.56
CA PRO A 219 20.12 2.70 0.39
C PRO A 219 19.05 3.20 1.35
N PHE A 220 17.97 2.41 1.47
CA PHE A 220 16.88 2.68 2.38
C PHE A 220 17.37 2.89 3.82
N MET A 221 16.79 3.84 4.53
CA MET A 221 17.14 4.25 5.89
C MET A 221 18.62 4.65 6.13
N SER A 222 19.38 4.93 5.06
CA SER A 222 20.70 5.57 5.19
C SER A 222 20.56 7.06 5.57
N THR A 223 21.63 7.66 6.08
CA THR A 223 21.69 9.12 6.36
C THR A 223 21.36 9.94 5.11
N ARG A 224 21.86 9.50 3.95
CA ARG A 224 21.63 10.14 2.66
C ARG A 224 20.17 10.04 2.23
N HIS A 225 19.51 8.90 2.45
CA HIS A 225 18.07 8.72 2.23
C HIS A 225 17.26 9.70 3.08
N MET A 226 17.51 9.74 4.39
CA MET A 226 16.81 10.66 5.31
C MET A 226 16.94 12.12 4.88
N LEU A 227 18.15 12.53 4.48
CA LEU A 227 18.42 13.88 4.00
C LEU A 227 17.66 14.18 2.70
N TYR A 228 17.62 13.23 1.76
CA TYR A 228 16.92 13.42 0.50
C TYR A 228 15.40 13.42 0.67
N MET A 229 14.85 12.65 1.61
CA MET A 229 13.43 12.77 1.97
C MET A 229 13.08 14.17 2.46
N LEU A 230 13.95 14.80 3.26
CA LEU A 230 13.76 16.18 3.71
C LEU A 230 13.94 17.22 2.59
N ALA A 231 14.91 16.99 1.70
CA ALA A 231 15.33 17.93 0.67
C ALA A 231 14.54 17.79 -0.64
N ALA A 232 13.74 16.74 -0.79
CA ALA A 232 13.01 16.49 -2.03
C ALA A 232 12.13 17.67 -2.44
N ARG A 233 12.21 18.03 -3.71
CA ARG A 233 11.30 18.96 -4.36
C ARG A 233 9.95 18.28 -4.59
N ILE A 234 9.99 16.98 -4.99
CA ILE A 234 8.83 16.13 -5.20
C ILE A 234 9.19 14.66 -4.96
N TYR A 235 8.24 13.87 -4.51
CA TYR A 235 8.27 12.43 -4.59
C TYR A 235 7.54 11.96 -5.85
N VAL A 236 8.09 10.93 -6.49
CA VAL A 236 7.44 10.24 -7.61
C VAL A 236 7.36 8.77 -7.24
N ALA A 237 6.18 8.28 -6.95
CA ALA A 237 6.06 6.98 -6.32
C ALA A 237 4.85 6.19 -6.79
N SER A 238 5.00 4.87 -6.85
CA SER A 238 3.89 3.94 -7.13
C SER A 238 3.01 3.72 -5.90
N ASP A 239 3.41 4.20 -4.72
CA ASP A 239 2.67 4.02 -3.47
C ASP A 239 2.65 5.30 -2.60
N ALA A 240 1.99 5.23 -1.45
CA ALA A 240 1.89 6.33 -0.51
C ALA A 240 3.25 6.78 0.04
N ARG A 241 3.35 8.04 0.49
CA ARG A 241 4.58 8.62 1.09
C ARG A 241 5.21 7.77 2.19
N SER A 242 4.38 7.09 2.98
CA SER A 242 4.84 6.21 4.07
C SER A 242 5.68 5.03 3.60
N HIS A 243 5.57 4.63 2.33
CA HIS A 243 6.38 3.55 1.76
C HIS A 243 7.81 3.98 1.40
N GLY A 244 8.05 5.27 1.29
CA GLY A 244 9.39 5.85 1.11
C GLY A 244 10.19 5.96 2.40
N PHE A 245 9.64 5.55 3.56
CA PHE A 245 10.30 5.58 4.86
C PHE A 245 9.96 4.31 5.66
N ALA A 246 10.55 4.13 6.86
CA ALA A 246 10.25 2.95 7.68
C ALA A 246 8.73 2.76 7.84
N TRP A 247 8.22 1.56 7.53
CA TRP A 247 6.79 1.29 7.58
C TRP A 247 6.23 1.41 8.99
N LYS A 248 5.12 2.17 9.14
CA LYS A 248 4.52 2.47 10.45
C LYS A 248 5.56 2.94 11.48
N PRO A 249 6.39 3.95 11.18
CA PRO A 249 7.42 4.41 12.11
C PRO A 249 6.78 4.94 13.39
N LYS A 250 7.57 4.98 14.47
CA LYS A 250 7.23 5.83 15.61
C LYS A 250 7.13 7.29 15.15
N PRO A 251 6.40 8.15 15.86
CA PRO A 251 6.46 9.58 15.62
C PRO A 251 7.91 10.05 15.55
N ASN A 252 8.30 10.64 14.42
CA ASN A 252 9.64 11.20 14.21
C ASN A 252 9.57 12.41 13.28
N ILE A 253 10.61 13.22 13.34
CA ILE A 253 10.65 14.49 12.62
C ILE A 253 10.77 14.30 11.11
N ILE A 254 11.47 13.25 10.65
CA ILE A 254 11.64 12.96 9.21
C ILE A 254 10.29 12.65 8.57
N SER A 255 9.51 11.73 9.16
CA SER A 255 8.18 11.36 8.64
C SER A 255 7.23 12.56 8.61
N ARG A 256 7.24 13.40 9.67
CA ARG A 256 6.42 14.62 9.71
C ARG A 256 6.78 15.60 8.59
N GLU A 257 8.07 15.88 8.40
CA GLU A 257 8.49 16.84 7.38
C GLU A 257 8.32 16.26 5.96
N SER A 258 8.53 14.95 5.79
CA SER A 258 8.28 14.24 4.53
C SER A 258 6.81 14.26 4.12
N SER A 259 5.87 14.22 5.06
CA SER A 259 4.43 14.29 4.76
C SER A 259 3.99 15.60 4.11
N LYS A 260 4.78 16.67 4.25
CA LYS A 260 4.53 17.99 3.64
C LYS A 260 5.04 18.10 2.21
N ARG A 261 5.81 17.11 1.72
CA ARG A 261 6.39 17.18 0.38
C ARG A 261 5.35 16.82 -0.67
N PRO A 262 5.35 17.50 -1.82
CA PRO A 262 4.52 17.11 -2.96
C PRO A 262 4.84 15.67 -3.38
N ILE A 263 3.82 14.99 -3.91
CA ILE A 263 3.98 13.65 -4.49
C ILE A 263 3.18 13.55 -5.78
N LEU A 264 3.78 13.01 -6.82
CA LEU A 264 3.11 12.44 -7.97
C LEU A 264 2.94 10.94 -7.72
N PHE A 265 1.70 10.52 -7.55
CA PHE A 265 1.35 9.13 -7.35
C PHE A 265 1.17 8.45 -8.71
N LEU A 266 2.03 7.50 -9.03
CA LEU A 266 2.04 6.78 -10.32
C LEU A 266 1.11 5.57 -10.34
N GLN A 267 0.52 5.22 -9.20
CA GLN A 267 -0.33 4.05 -9.00
C GLN A 267 0.36 2.68 -9.22
N HIS A 268 -0.35 1.59 -8.84
CA HIS A 268 0.02 0.19 -9.13
C HIS A 268 -0.80 -0.40 -10.25
N GLY A 269 -1.99 0.12 -10.52
CA GLY A 269 -2.96 -0.37 -11.49
C GLY A 269 -4.14 0.57 -11.58
N VAL A 270 -4.91 0.47 -12.66
CA VAL A 270 -6.06 1.33 -12.93
C VAL A 270 -7.05 1.27 -11.76
N THR A 271 -7.42 2.44 -11.27
CA THR A 271 -8.37 2.61 -10.16
C THR A 271 -9.80 2.47 -10.68
N ALA A 272 -10.31 1.24 -10.73
CA ALA A 272 -11.67 0.96 -11.18
C ALA A 272 -12.31 -0.22 -10.46
N LEU A 273 -11.63 -1.39 -10.37
CA LEU A 273 -12.18 -2.65 -9.87
C LEU A 273 -12.29 -2.75 -8.35
N LYS A 274 -11.68 -1.82 -7.60
CA LYS A 274 -11.70 -1.82 -6.13
C LYS A 274 -11.79 -0.39 -5.60
N ARG A 275 -12.63 -0.17 -4.58
CA ARG A 275 -12.71 1.13 -3.92
C ARG A 275 -11.54 1.36 -2.97
N VAL A 276 -10.85 2.48 -3.18
CA VAL A 276 -9.67 2.89 -2.41
C VAL A 276 -9.68 4.39 -2.03
N ASP A 277 -10.82 5.05 -2.23
CA ASP A 277 -11.03 6.48 -1.93
C ASP A 277 -10.79 6.83 -0.46
N ARG A 278 -11.13 5.93 0.48
CA ARG A 278 -10.83 6.11 1.91
C ARG A 278 -9.33 6.19 2.20
N LEU A 279 -8.52 5.52 1.38
CA LEU A 279 -7.06 5.52 1.53
C LEU A 279 -6.42 6.70 0.80
N PHE A 280 -6.66 6.80 -0.51
CA PHE A 280 -5.98 7.73 -1.41
C PHE A 280 -6.78 8.99 -1.75
N GLY A 281 -8.00 9.15 -1.27
CA GLY A 281 -8.79 10.35 -1.49
C GLY A 281 -8.15 11.60 -0.88
N LYS A 282 -8.54 12.78 -1.34
CA LYS A 282 -8.04 14.09 -0.85
C LYS A 282 -8.21 14.25 0.67
N HIS A 283 -9.26 13.66 1.22
CA HIS A 283 -9.55 13.62 2.66
C HIS A 283 -9.30 12.23 3.28
N GLY A 284 -8.66 11.34 2.54
CA GLY A 284 -8.29 10.00 2.97
C GLY A 284 -7.06 10.01 3.89
N SER A 285 -6.63 8.81 4.28
CA SER A 285 -5.49 8.65 5.20
C SER A 285 -4.13 8.98 4.56
N THR A 286 -4.02 8.92 3.22
CA THR A 286 -2.78 9.18 2.49
C THR A 286 -3.04 10.03 1.23
N PRO A 287 -3.39 11.32 1.38
CA PRO A 287 -3.71 12.19 0.25
C PRO A 287 -2.49 12.45 -0.64
N MET A 288 -2.72 12.58 -1.95
CA MET A 288 -1.70 12.84 -2.97
C MET A 288 -1.72 14.31 -3.41
N THR A 289 -0.62 14.79 -3.97
CA THR A 289 -0.59 16.12 -4.61
C THR A 289 -1.10 16.02 -6.04
N TYR A 290 -0.57 15.05 -6.76
CA TYR A 290 -1.01 14.70 -8.10
C TYR A 290 -1.31 13.20 -8.16
N PHE A 291 -2.42 12.86 -8.76
CA PHE A 291 -2.89 11.49 -8.92
C PHE A 291 -2.86 11.13 -10.41
N ASN A 292 -1.83 10.40 -10.86
CA ASN A 292 -1.71 9.98 -12.24
C ASN A 292 -2.79 8.96 -12.61
N VAL A 293 -3.38 9.10 -13.80
CA VAL A 293 -4.38 8.18 -14.35
C VAL A 293 -4.09 7.83 -15.80
N THR A 294 -4.79 6.84 -16.32
CA THR A 294 -4.53 6.28 -17.66
C THR A 294 -5.50 6.78 -18.72
N SER A 295 -6.62 7.36 -18.32
CA SER A 295 -7.69 7.79 -19.24
C SER A 295 -8.61 8.85 -18.62
N GLU A 296 -9.44 9.46 -19.44
CA GLU A 296 -10.53 10.34 -19.00
C GLU A 296 -11.55 9.58 -18.15
N PHE A 297 -11.79 8.32 -18.47
CA PHE A 297 -12.63 7.43 -17.68
C PHE A 297 -12.11 7.31 -16.23
N GLU A 298 -10.84 6.99 -16.05
CA GLU A 298 -10.23 6.89 -14.72
C GLU A 298 -10.14 8.26 -14.03
N GLN A 299 -9.86 9.35 -14.79
CA GLN A 299 -9.86 10.71 -14.26
C GLN A 299 -11.21 11.06 -13.65
N LYS A 300 -12.30 10.70 -14.32
CA LYS A 300 -13.66 10.93 -13.82
C LYS A 300 -13.90 10.17 -12.50
N ILE A 301 -13.50 8.91 -12.41
CA ILE A 301 -13.59 8.15 -11.14
C ILE A 301 -12.86 8.89 -10.01
N VAL A 302 -11.63 9.36 -10.27
CA VAL A 302 -10.82 10.04 -9.24
C VAL A 302 -11.39 11.41 -8.88
N THR A 303 -11.90 12.18 -9.83
CA THR A 303 -12.53 13.47 -9.52
C THR A 303 -13.83 13.29 -8.75
N ASP A 304 -14.69 12.37 -9.15
CA ASP A 304 -16.02 12.19 -8.57
C ASP A 304 -15.99 11.53 -7.18
N HIS A 305 -15.08 10.58 -6.97
CA HIS A 305 -15.07 9.79 -5.73
C HIS A 305 -13.93 10.14 -4.75
N PHE A 306 -12.81 10.68 -5.23
CA PHE A 306 -11.65 10.98 -4.37
C PHE A 306 -11.57 12.46 -3.97
N GLY A 307 -12.35 13.34 -4.63
CA GLY A 307 -12.41 14.76 -4.34
C GLY A 307 -11.21 15.58 -4.81
N TYR A 308 -10.42 15.05 -5.74
CA TYR A 308 -9.36 15.83 -6.38
C TYR A 308 -9.91 16.67 -7.53
N PRO A 309 -9.47 17.94 -7.70
CA PRO A 309 -9.76 18.71 -8.89
C PRO A 309 -9.01 18.14 -10.11
N ALA A 310 -9.58 18.27 -11.30
CA ALA A 310 -9.06 17.67 -12.53
C ALA A 310 -7.59 18.07 -12.83
N GLU A 311 -7.20 19.31 -12.51
CA GLU A 311 -5.83 19.79 -12.69
C GLU A 311 -4.78 19.06 -11.83
N ASN A 312 -5.21 18.34 -10.79
CA ASN A 312 -4.38 17.49 -9.95
C ASN A 312 -4.44 16.00 -10.33
N VAL A 313 -5.22 15.67 -11.38
CA VAL A 313 -5.41 14.30 -11.88
C VAL A 313 -4.94 14.22 -13.34
N PRO A 314 -3.62 14.31 -13.61
CA PRO A 314 -3.11 14.28 -14.97
C PRO A 314 -3.27 12.88 -15.60
N ILE A 315 -3.62 12.86 -16.89
CA ILE A 315 -3.69 11.64 -17.70
C ILE A 315 -2.32 11.43 -18.36
N LEU A 316 -1.47 10.57 -17.76
CA LEU A 316 -0.11 10.35 -18.24
C LEU A 316 0.15 8.90 -18.67
N GLY A 317 -0.75 7.98 -18.30
CA GLY A 317 -0.55 6.54 -18.47
C GLY A 317 0.44 5.95 -17.44
N PHE A 318 0.72 4.66 -17.55
CA PHE A 318 1.62 3.96 -16.63
C PHE A 318 3.01 3.81 -17.24
N ALA A 319 4.04 4.19 -16.47
CA ALA A 319 5.44 4.10 -16.90
C ALA A 319 5.84 2.67 -17.31
N ARG A 320 5.33 1.63 -16.61
CA ARG A 320 5.61 0.22 -16.93
C ARG A 320 5.02 -0.22 -18.26
N TRP A 321 4.00 0.46 -18.77
CA TRP A 321 3.40 0.12 -20.06
C TRP A 321 4.31 0.46 -21.25
N ASP A 322 5.28 1.35 -21.09
CA ASP A 322 6.26 1.69 -22.14
C ASP A 322 7.16 0.49 -22.52
N VAL A 323 7.27 -0.52 -21.64
CA VAL A 323 8.05 -1.72 -21.89
C VAL A 323 7.21 -2.95 -22.18
N LEU A 324 5.89 -2.87 -22.01
CA LEU A 324 5.00 -3.98 -22.33
C LEU A 324 4.91 -4.18 -23.84
N LYS A 325 5.20 -5.41 -24.27
CA LYS A 325 5.11 -5.87 -25.65
C LYS A 325 4.46 -7.23 -25.69
N ASN A 326 3.70 -7.52 -26.74
CA ASN A 326 3.25 -8.88 -26.95
C ASN A 326 4.46 -9.76 -27.30
N LYS A 327 4.78 -10.71 -26.41
CA LYS A 327 5.85 -11.73 -26.56
C LYS A 327 5.27 -13.13 -26.65
N GLU A 328 3.99 -13.24 -26.94
CA GLU A 328 3.33 -14.51 -27.16
C GLU A 328 4.01 -15.27 -28.28
N GLN A 329 4.25 -16.57 -28.05
CA GLN A 329 4.81 -17.49 -29.04
C GLN A 329 3.69 -18.26 -29.72
N ALA A 330 3.70 -18.32 -31.04
CA ALA A 330 2.63 -18.95 -31.80
C ALA A 330 2.45 -20.45 -31.48
N ASP A 331 3.55 -21.12 -31.17
CA ASP A 331 3.62 -22.54 -30.85
C ASP A 331 3.53 -22.86 -29.35
N LYS A 332 3.47 -21.84 -28.49
CA LYS A 332 3.44 -22.01 -27.04
C LYS A 332 2.42 -21.08 -26.39
N LYS A 333 1.18 -21.51 -26.40
CA LYS A 333 0.08 -20.75 -25.80
C LYS A 333 -0.03 -20.94 -24.30
N ASN A 334 -0.19 -19.84 -23.56
CA ASN A 334 -0.28 -19.89 -22.11
C ASN A 334 -1.49 -19.06 -21.61
N ILE A 335 -2.24 -19.63 -20.70
CA ILE A 335 -3.26 -18.92 -19.92
C ILE A 335 -2.61 -18.51 -18.59
N LEU A 336 -2.45 -17.22 -18.34
CA LEU A 336 -2.05 -16.74 -17.03
C LEU A 336 -3.27 -16.77 -16.11
N PHE A 337 -3.21 -17.57 -15.04
CA PHE A 337 -4.29 -17.67 -14.08
C PHE A 337 -3.88 -16.99 -12.77
N MET A 338 -4.47 -15.83 -12.49
CA MET A 338 -4.13 -14.99 -11.34
C MET A 338 -5.35 -14.62 -10.51
N PRO A 339 -5.73 -15.43 -9.51
CA PRO A 339 -6.78 -15.06 -8.58
C PRO A 339 -6.32 -13.97 -7.60
N THR A 340 -7.23 -13.05 -7.27
CA THR A 340 -7.01 -12.00 -6.26
C THR A 340 -7.14 -12.61 -4.86
N TRP A 341 -6.28 -12.18 -3.94
CA TRP A 341 -6.39 -12.57 -2.53
C TRP A 341 -7.68 -12.03 -1.88
N ARG A 342 -8.12 -12.72 -0.84
CA ARG A 342 -9.28 -12.32 -0.05
C ARG A 342 -8.83 -11.87 1.34
N PRO A 343 -9.22 -10.68 1.82
CA PRO A 343 -8.80 -10.17 3.13
C PRO A 343 -9.14 -11.11 4.29
N TRP A 344 -10.25 -11.83 4.18
CA TRP A 344 -10.70 -12.78 5.21
C TRP A 344 -9.97 -14.14 5.19
N LEU A 345 -9.09 -14.36 4.21
CA LEU A 345 -8.23 -15.55 4.13
C LEU A 345 -6.78 -15.26 4.53
N GLU A 346 -6.46 -14.01 4.84
CA GLU A 346 -5.11 -13.62 5.28
C GLU A 346 -4.86 -14.14 6.70
N GLU A 347 -3.69 -14.72 6.95
CA GLU A 347 -3.27 -15.26 8.26
C GLU A 347 -4.16 -16.41 8.82
N GLN A 348 -4.89 -17.11 7.96
CA GLN A 348 -5.62 -18.31 8.36
C GLN A 348 -4.69 -19.52 8.47
N SER A 349 -5.15 -20.58 9.15
CA SER A 349 -4.45 -21.87 9.13
C SER A 349 -4.59 -22.57 7.78
N ASP A 350 -3.66 -23.48 7.45
CA ASP A 350 -3.70 -24.26 6.22
C ASP A 350 -5.04 -25.00 6.05
N GLN A 351 -5.54 -25.60 7.13
CA GLN A 351 -6.82 -26.31 7.12
C GLN A 351 -7.99 -25.39 6.78
N VAL A 352 -8.09 -24.20 7.41
CA VAL A 352 -9.16 -23.22 7.14
C VAL A 352 -9.08 -22.71 5.71
N PHE A 353 -7.85 -22.50 5.20
CA PHE A 353 -7.67 -22.09 3.82
C PHE A 353 -8.10 -23.17 2.83
N GLU A 354 -7.68 -24.42 3.02
CA GLU A 354 -8.03 -25.54 2.14
C GLU A 354 -9.53 -25.84 2.12
N GLU A 355 -10.21 -25.69 3.25
CA GLU A 355 -11.67 -25.84 3.39
C GLU A 355 -12.47 -24.63 2.86
N SER A 356 -11.80 -23.52 2.52
CA SER A 356 -12.46 -22.32 2.01
C SER A 356 -13.10 -22.54 0.63
N GLU A 357 -14.20 -21.84 0.36
CA GLU A 357 -14.80 -21.86 -0.99
C GLU A 357 -13.80 -21.38 -2.06
N TYR A 358 -12.97 -20.38 -1.73
CA TYR A 358 -11.90 -19.90 -2.58
C TYR A 358 -10.96 -21.02 -3.04
N CYS A 359 -10.39 -21.76 -2.11
CA CYS A 359 -9.46 -22.85 -2.43
C CYS A 359 -10.16 -23.94 -3.23
N ARG A 360 -11.34 -24.40 -2.80
CA ARG A 360 -12.10 -25.45 -3.49
C ARG A 360 -12.46 -25.08 -4.92
N ARG A 361 -12.95 -23.85 -5.18
CA ARG A 361 -13.37 -23.41 -6.51
C ARG A 361 -12.19 -23.32 -7.49
N TYR A 362 -11.05 -22.78 -7.06
CA TYR A 362 -9.90 -22.68 -7.96
C TYR A 362 -9.21 -24.02 -8.16
N ARG A 363 -9.12 -24.87 -7.13
CA ARG A 363 -8.60 -26.24 -7.26
C ARG A 363 -9.47 -27.05 -8.22
N SER A 364 -10.80 -26.98 -8.10
CA SER A 364 -11.74 -27.69 -8.98
C SER A 364 -11.50 -27.36 -10.47
N ILE A 365 -11.24 -26.09 -10.81
CA ILE A 365 -10.87 -25.71 -12.18
C ILE A 365 -9.56 -26.38 -12.61
N LEU A 366 -8.50 -26.32 -11.77
CA LEU A 366 -7.18 -26.86 -12.13
C LEU A 366 -7.19 -28.39 -12.32
N GLU A 367 -8.06 -29.10 -11.58
CA GLU A 367 -8.22 -30.56 -11.60
C GLU A 367 -9.30 -31.03 -12.60
N ASN A 368 -10.00 -30.11 -13.25
CA ASN A 368 -11.12 -30.45 -14.12
C ASN A 368 -10.67 -31.22 -15.36
N ARG A 369 -11.24 -32.41 -15.57
CA ARG A 369 -10.89 -33.32 -16.66
C ARG A 369 -11.19 -32.74 -18.05
N GLN A 370 -12.35 -32.10 -18.22
CA GLN A 370 -12.72 -31.47 -19.49
C GLN A 370 -11.75 -30.32 -19.84
N LEU A 371 -11.34 -29.53 -18.83
CA LEU A 371 -10.32 -28.50 -19.03
C LEU A 371 -8.98 -29.13 -19.45
N GLN A 372 -8.55 -30.20 -18.81
CA GLN A 372 -7.31 -30.91 -19.18
C GLN A 372 -7.36 -31.39 -20.65
N GLU A 373 -8.48 -31.93 -21.09
CA GLU A 373 -8.67 -32.38 -22.50
C GLU A 373 -8.58 -31.17 -23.46
N ILE A 374 -9.23 -30.06 -23.15
CA ILE A 374 -9.17 -28.80 -23.95
C ILE A 374 -7.71 -28.31 -24.05
N LEU A 375 -7.01 -28.21 -22.92
CA LEU A 375 -5.63 -27.72 -22.87
C LEU A 375 -4.67 -28.63 -23.64
N SER A 376 -4.83 -29.97 -23.51
CA SER A 376 -4.00 -30.95 -24.20
C SER A 376 -4.22 -30.92 -25.73
N ALA A 377 -5.47 -30.86 -26.18
CA ALA A 377 -5.82 -30.75 -27.58
C ALA A 377 -5.32 -29.43 -28.22
N GLY A 378 -5.34 -28.35 -27.51
CA GLY A 378 -4.87 -27.01 -27.94
C GLY A 378 -3.37 -26.77 -27.74
N HIS A 379 -2.62 -27.72 -27.16
CA HIS A 379 -1.23 -27.50 -26.71
C HIS A 379 -1.03 -26.28 -25.83
N VAL A 380 -1.99 -26.01 -24.92
CA VAL A 380 -2.03 -24.84 -24.05
C VAL A 380 -1.60 -25.21 -22.64
N LYS A 381 -0.87 -24.30 -21.97
CA LYS A 381 -0.56 -24.43 -20.54
C LYS A 381 -1.29 -23.36 -19.71
N ILE A 382 -1.65 -23.73 -18.49
CA ILE A 382 -2.05 -22.77 -17.45
C ILE A 382 -0.82 -22.44 -16.60
N ILE A 383 -0.49 -21.17 -16.49
CA ILE A 383 0.51 -20.64 -15.56
C ILE A 383 -0.26 -20.07 -14.37
N PHE A 384 -0.32 -20.83 -13.29
CA PHE A 384 -1.04 -20.42 -12.08
C PHE A 384 -0.11 -19.63 -11.15
N HIS A 385 -0.46 -18.38 -10.91
CA HIS A 385 0.31 -17.44 -10.10
C HIS A 385 -0.56 -16.86 -8.98
N ILE A 386 -0.33 -17.34 -7.74
CA ILE A 386 -1.08 -16.88 -6.57
C ILE A 386 -0.57 -15.52 -6.07
N HIS A 387 -1.47 -14.74 -5.48
CA HIS A 387 -1.12 -13.44 -4.92
C HIS A 387 -0.08 -13.57 -3.78
N PRO A 388 0.91 -12.65 -3.66
CA PRO A 388 2.01 -12.71 -2.66
C PRO A 388 1.56 -12.92 -1.21
N LYS A 389 0.40 -12.40 -0.83
CA LYS A 389 -0.17 -12.56 0.51
C LYS A 389 -0.66 -13.97 0.83
N LEU A 390 -0.84 -14.80 -0.19
CA LEU A 390 -1.27 -16.19 -0.06
C LEU A 390 -0.18 -17.17 -0.51
N LYS A 391 1.07 -16.71 -0.63
CA LYS A 391 2.20 -17.52 -1.12
C LYS A 391 2.42 -18.82 -0.34
N GLU A 392 2.14 -18.81 0.96
CA GLU A 392 2.27 -19.98 1.84
C GLU A 392 1.27 -21.10 1.49
N PHE A 393 0.14 -20.73 0.88
CA PHE A 393 -0.92 -21.67 0.49
C PHE A 393 -0.79 -22.19 -0.95
N LEU A 394 0.30 -21.88 -1.67
CA LEU A 394 0.48 -22.34 -3.06
C LEU A 394 0.39 -23.88 -3.18
N LYS A 395 0.86 -24.60 -2.17
CA LYS A 395 0.82 -26.07 -2.13
C LYS A 395 -0.60 -26.63 -2.15
N ALA A 396 -1.59 -25.89 -1.65
CA ALA A 396 -2.99 -26.30 -1.68
C ALA A 396 -3.58 -26.40 -3.10
N PHE A 397 -2.88 -25.88 -4.12
CA PHE A 397 -3.27 -25.92 -5.53
C PHE A 397 -2.48 -26.93 -6.36
N GLN A 398 -1.67 -27.82 -5.72
CA GLN A 398 -0.99 -28.88 -6.44
C GLN A 398 -2.01 -29.77 -7.15
N THR A 399 -1.71 -30.13 -8.38
CA THR A 399 -2.57 -30.93 -9.27
C THR A 399 -1.74 -31.90 -10.09
N GLU A 400 -2.34 -33.03 -10.47
CA GLU A 400 -1.73 -34.00 -11.40
C GLU A 400 -1.88 -33.59 -12.88
N ASN A 401 -2.59 -32.47 -13.15
CA ASN A 401 -2.76 -31.98 -14.52
C ASN A 401 -1.43 -31.42 -15.06
N SER A 402 -0.81 -32.17 -15.97
CA SER A 402 0.47 -31.82 -16.59
C SER A 402 0.48 -30.53 -17.41
N ASN A 403 -0.71 -29.99 -17.73
CA ASN A 403 -0.86 -28.71 -18.41
C ASN A 403 -0.90 -27.51 -17.45
N VAL A 404 -0.79 -27.74 -16.13
CA VAL A 404 -0.77 -26.68 -15.11
C VAL A 404 0.62 -26.55 -14.53
N GLU A 405 1.15 -25.34 -14.54
CA GLU A 405 2.41 -24.95 -13.91
C GLU A 405 2.15 -23.97 -12.78
N LEU A 406 2.52 -24.32 -11.54
CA LEU A 406 2.41 -23.43 -10.38
C LEU A 406 3.68 -22.59 -10.29
N ILE A 407 3.54 -21.27 -10.33
CA ILE A 407 4.67 -20.34 -10.24
C ILE A 407 4.80 -19.80 -8.81
N GLU A 408 5.95 -20.04 -8.20
CA GLU A 408 6.30 -19.43 -6.92
C GLU A 408 6.59 -17.94 -7.09
N GLN A 409 6.16 -17.15 -6.11
CA GLN A 409 6.37 -15.71 -6.10
C GLN A 409 7.87 -15.37 -6.19
N GLY A 410 8.23 -14.55 -7.18
CA GLY A 410 9.60 -14.05 -7.39
C GLY A 410 10.48 -14.94 -8.28
N THR A 411 10.01 -16.11 -8.73
CA THR A 411 10.77 -16.97 -9.67
C THR A 411 10.77 -16.40 -11.08
N ARG A 412 9.66 -15.78 -11.49
CA ARG A 412 9.53 -15.09 -12.79
C ARG A 412 8.93 -13.70 -12.59
N PRO A 413 9.44 -12.66 -13.29
CA PRO A 413 8.86 -11.33 -13.26
C PRO A 413 7.42 -11.34 -13.80
N LEU A 414 6.49 -10.67 -13.10
CA LEU A 414 5.09 -10.64 -13.51
C LEU A 414 4.88 -10.00 -14.89
N ASN A 415 5.64 -8.97 -15.23
CA ASN A 415 5.56 -8.34 -16.54
C ASN A 415 5.94 -9.28 -17.68
N GLU A 416 6.86 -10.26 -17.46
CA GLU A 416 7.18 -11.28 -18.45
C GLU A 416 6.00 -12.24 -18.64
N LEU A 417 5.39 -12.69 -17.54
CA LEU A 417 4.20 -13.54 -17.59
C LEU A 417 3.04 -12.86 -18.36
N ILE A 418 2.83 -11.56 -18.11
CA ILE A 418 1.83 -10.72 -18.82
C ILE A 418 2.17 -10.65 -20.33
N MET A 419 3.45 -10.41 -20.66
CA MET A 419 3.85 -10.30 -22.07
C MET A 419 3.76 -11.63 -22.83
N GLU A 420 4.00 -12.75 -22.17
CA GLU A 420 4.03 -14.08 -22.79
C GLU A 420 2.67 -14.78 -22.83
N CYS A 421 1.72 -14.43 -21.93
CA CYS A 421 0.42 -15.09 -21.93
C CYS A 421 -0.39 -14.78 -23.18
N SER A 422 -1.25 -15.72 -23.57
CA SER A 422 -2.24 -15.55 -24.64
C SER A 422 -3.56 -14.99 -24.09
N MET A 423 -3.87 -15.28 -22.83
CA MET A 423 -5.09 -14.84 -22.14
C MET A 423 -4.83 -14.74 -20.63
N LEU A 424 -5.59 -13.89 -19.94
CA LEU A 424 -5.66 -13.87 -18.49
C LEU A 424 -6.99 -14.47 -18.01
N LEU A 425 -6.90 -15.43 -17.08
CA LEU A 425 -8.01 -15.84 -16.22
C LEU A 425 -7.80 -15.23 -14.84
N THR A 426 -8.74 -14.43 -14.38
CA THR A 426 -8.67 -13.75 -13.08
C THR A 426 -10.06 -13.56 -12.48
N ASP A 427 -10.19 -12.73 -11.47
CA ASP A 427 -11.47 -12.42 -10.83
C ASP A 427 -11.67 -10.90 -10.64
N TYR A 428 -10.82 -10.23 -9.83
CA TYR A 428 -10.88 -8.79 -9.51
C TYR A 428 -9.52 -8.10 -9.60
N SER A 429 -8.51 -8.76 -10.19
CA SER A 429 -7.15 -8.26 -10.22
C SER A 429 -6.98 -7.08 -11.17
N SER A 430 -6.28 -6.04 -10.71
CA SER A 430 -5.87 -4.92 -11.56
C SER A 430 -4.87 -5.30 -12.66
N VAL A 431 -4.23 -6.48 -12.59
CA VAL A 431 -3.37 -7.03 -13.66
C VAL A 431 -4.17 -7.23 -14.95
N SER A 432 -5.50 -7.41 -14.85
CA SER A 432 -6.37 -7.46 -16.02
C SER A 432 -6.21 -6.27 -16.96
N TRP A 433 -5.95 -5.08 -16.42
CA TRP A 433 -5.71 -3.88 -17.22
C TRP A 433 -4.41 -3.94 -18.02
N ASP A 434 -3.35 -4.54 -17.46
CA ASP A 434 -2.07 -4.69 -18.15
C ASP A 434 -2.17 -5.68 -19.32
N VAL A 435 -2.90 -6.78 -19.13
CA VAL A 435 -3.16 -7.77 -20.18
C VAL A 435 -4.08 -7.20 -21.26
N TYR A 436 -5.14 -6.51 -20.86
CA TYR A 436 -6.07 -5.84 -21.77
C TYR A 436 -5.39 -4.73 -22.58
N TYR A 437 -4.45 -3.99 -21.96
CA TYR A 437 -3.63 -2.98 -22.65
C TYR A 437 -2.84 -3.59 -23.83
N LEU A 438 -2.41 -4.84 -23.72
CA LEU A 438 -1.71 -5.57 -24.79
C LEU A 438 -2.66 -6.13 -25.88
N GLY A 439 -3.96 -5.92 -25.79
CA GLY A 439 -4.94 -6.46 -26.74
C GLY A 439 -5.23 -7.95 -26.56
N LYS A 440 -5.00 -8.49 -25.37
CA LYS A 440 -5.21 -9.90 -25.06
C LYS A 440 -6.52 -10.13 -24.31
N PRO A 441 -7.19 -11.26 -24.52
CA PRO A 441 -8.42 -11.59 -23.83
C PRO A 441 -8.26 -11.65 -22.32
N VAL A 442 -9.29 -11.20 -21.60
CA VAL A 442 -9.42 -11.35 -20.15
C VAL A 442 -10.72 -12.08 -19.83
N VAL A 443 -10.63 -13.07 -18.95
CA VAL A 443 -11.78 -13.80 -18.39
C VAL A 443 -11.84 -13.55 -16.89
N PHE A 444 -13.02 -13.15 -16.42
CA PHE A 444 -13.28 -12.86 -15.01
C PHE A 444 -14.16 -13.96 -14.39
N TYR A 445 -13.59 -14.75 -13.48
CA TYR A 445 -14.31 -15.75 -12.71
C TYR A 445 -14.72 -15.19 -11.34
N GLN A 446 -15.97 -14.79 -11.20
CA GLN A 446 -16.50 -14.02 -10.06
C GLN A 446 -17.59 -14.80 -9.30
N PHE A 447 -17.26 -15.99 -8.80
CA PHE A 447 -18.20 -16.85 -8.06
C PHE A 447 -18.64 -16.26 -6.72
N ASP A 448 -17.83 -15.41 -6.10
CA ASP A 448 -18.07 -14.77 -4.81
C ASP A 448 -18.36 -13.26 -4.92
N TYR A 449 -18.97 -12.85 -6.04
CA TYR A 449 -19.18 -11.44 -6.39
C TYR A 449 -19.81 -10.60 -5.28
N ASP A 450 -20.92 -11.09 -4.67
CA ASP A 450 -21.64 -10.30 -3.67
C ASP A 450 -20.81 -10.10 -2.39
N LEU A 451 -20.10 -11.14 -1.96
CA LEU A 451 -19.18 -11.08 -0.81
C LEU A 451 -18.01 -10.11 -1.09
N TYR A 452 -17.43 -10.19 -2.29
CA TYR A 452 -16.34 -9.29 -2.69
C TYR A 452 -16.81 -7.83 -2.73
N MET A 453 -17.97 -7.57 -3.29
CA MET A 453 -18.55 -6.22 -3.39
C MET A 453 -18.87 -5.64 -2.01
N GLN A 454 -19.37 -6.46 -1.08
CA GLN A 454 -19.61 -6.04 0.31
C GLN A 454 -18.30 -5.64 1.02
N ALA A 455 -17.23 -6.40 0.81
CA ALA A 455 -15.94 -6.17 1.46
C ALA A 455 -15.11 -5.02 0.84
N ASN A 456 -15.11 -4.89 -0.48
CA ASN A 456 -14.19 -4.00 -1.20
C ASN A 456 -14.92 -2.91 -2.00
N GLY A 457 -16.08 -3.19 -2.57
CA GLY A 457 -16.74 -2.32 -3.53
C GLY A 457 -15.99 -2.19 -4.86
N SER A 458 -16.60 -1.50 -5.81
CA SER A 458 -16.01 -1.16 -7.11
C SER A 458 -16.51 0.22 -7.56
N TYR A 459 -15.80 0.85 -8.49
CA TYR A 459 -16.27 2.04 -9.20
C TYR A 459 -16.96 1.67 -10.53
N LEU A 460 -16.70 0.45 -11.04
CA LEU A 460 -17.36 -0.14 -12.19
C LEU A 460 -18.58 -0.95 -11.78
N ASP A 461 -19.63 -0.95 -12.60
CA ASP A 461 -20.62 -2.04 -12.60
C ASP A 461 -20.00 -3.27 -13.28
N MET A 462 -19.38 -4.13 -12.48
CA MET A 462 -18.70 -5.32 -13.00
C MET A 462 -19.65 -6.33 -13.68
N LYS A 463 -20.96 -6.12 -13.63
CA LYS A 463 -21.91 -6.96 -14.38
C LYS A 463 -22.08 -6.50 -15.83
N LYS A 464 -21.73 -5.22 -16.14
CA LYS A 464 -21.99 -4.59 -17.44
C LYS A 464 -20.75 -3.99 -18.10
N GLU A 465 -19.79 -3.50 -17.30
CA GLU A 465 -18.71 -2.62 -17.76
C GLU A 465 -17.35 -3.30 -17.78
N LEU A 466 -17.28 -4.64 -17.58
CA LEU A 466 -16.02 -5.37 -17.70
C LEU A 466 -15.58 -5.47 -19.18
N PHE A 467 -14.29 -5.41 -19.36
CA PHE A 467 -13.59 -5.51 -20.65
C PHE A 467 -13.14 -6.95 -20.98
N GLY A 468 -13.88 -7.94 -20.50
CA GLY A 468 -13.67 -9.37 -20.73
C GLY A 468 -14.90 -10.17 -20.31
N ASP A 469 -14.93 -11.45 -20.68
CA ASP A 469 -16.05 -12.32 -20.33
C ASP A 469 -16.11 -12.55 -18.82
N ARG A 470 -17.31 -12.45 -18.27
CA ARG A 470 -17.60 -12.67 -16.85
C ARG A 470 -18.35 -13.96 -16.66
N TYR A 471 -17.80 -14.85 -15.83
CA TYR A 471 -18.39 -16.13 -15.48
C TYR A 471 -18.54 -16.27 -13.96
N ILE A 472 -19.54 -16.98 -13.51
CA ILE A 472 -19.83 -17.23 -12.10
C ILE A 472 -19.77 -18.72 -11.73
N THR A 473 -19.81 -19.61 -12.73
CA THR A 473 -19.70 -21.04 -12.53
C THR A 473 -18.47 -21.63 -13.19
N GLU A 474 -17.95 -22.71 -12.65
CA GLU A 474 -16.84 -23.47 -13.22
C GLU A 474 -17.13 -23.91 -14.66
N LYS A 475 -18.36 -24.44 -14.89
CA LYS A 475 -18.79 -24.88 -16.22
C LYS A 475 -18.70 -23.78 -17.27
N GLU A 476 -19.10 -22.56 -16.93
CA GLU A 476 -18.99 -21.39 -17.82
C GLU A 476 -17.53 -21.04 -18.11
N VAL A 477 -16.66 -21.06 -17.08
CA VAL A 477 -15.22 -20.79 -17.23
C VAL A 477 -14.59 -21.79 -18.21
N ILE A 478 -14.86 -23.10 -18.03
CA ILE A 478 -14.29 -24.15 -18.86
C ILE A 478 -14.77 -24.03 -20.31
N ALA A 479 -16.08 -23.80 -20.51
CA ALA A 479 -16.64 -23.56 -21.83
C ALA A 479 -16.02 -22.34 -22.50
N GLY A 480 -15.87 -21.23 -21.76
CA GLY A 480 -15.24 -20.02 -22.25
C GLY A 480 -13.77 -20.19 -22.62
N ILE A 481 -12.98 -20.91 -21.80
CA ILE A 481 -11.60 -21.27 -22.13
C ILE A 481 -11.59 -22.08 -23.44
N GLY A 482 -12.47 -23.06 -23.57
CA GLY A 482 -12.58 -23.88 -24.80
C GLY A 482 -12.87 -23.02 -26.03
N GLU A 483 -13.77 -22.03 -25.92
CA GLU A 483 -14.05 -21.07 -27.00
C GLU A 483 -12.78 -20.27 -27.40
N TYR A 484 -12.04 -19.74 -26.43
CA TYR A 484 -10.80 -18.99 -26.69
C TYR A 484 -9.72 -19.88 -27.31
N VAL A 485 -9.53 -21.10 -26.83
CA VAL A 485 -8.57 -22.06 -27.41
C VAL A 485 -8.90 -22.35 -28.87
N GLN A 486 -10.18 -22.62 -29.19
CA GLN A 486 -10.64 -22.88 -30.57
C GLN A 486 -10.47 -21.68 -31.50
N ASN A 487 -10.54 -20.46 -30.98
CA ASN A 487 -10.40 -19.22 -31.74
C ASN A 487 -8.99 -18.59 -31.63
N ASP A 488 -7.97 -19.40 -31.28
CA ASP A 488 -6.57 -18.97 -31.15
C ASP A 488 -6.41 -17.71 -30.25
N PHE A 489 -7.12 -17.68 -29.13
CA PHE A 489 -7.12 -16.57 -28.15
C PHE A 489 -7.43 -15.19 -28.73
N ARG A 490 -8.19 -15.14 -29.83
CA ARG A 490 -8.59 -13.88 -30.42
C ARG A 490 -9.55 -13.12 -29.49
N GLU A 491 -9.21 -11.86 -29.19
CA GLU A 491 -10.07 -10.99 -28.39
C GLU A 491 -11.43 -10.76 -29.10
N LYS A 492 -12.51 -10.77 -28.35
CA LYS A 492 -13.86 -10.46 -28.89
C LYS A 492 -13.95 -8.99 -29.25
N GLU A 493 -14.49 -8.67 -30.43
CA GLU A 493 -14.56 -7.32 -30.99
C GLU A 493 -15.20 -6.30 -30.02
N LYS A 494 -16.26 -6.70 -29.31
CA LYS A 494 -16.94 -5.86 -28.32
C LYS A 494 -16.00 -5.34 -27.22
N TYR A 495 -14.95 -6.11 -26.84
CA TYR A 495 -13.99 -5.67 -25.85
C TYR A 495 -12.88 -4.83 -26.48
N GLY A 496 -12.42 -5.19 -27.68
CA GLY A 496 -11.46 -4.39 -28.42
C GLY A 496 -11.92 -2.94 -28.63
N SER A 497 -13.23 -2.75 -28.88
CA SER A 497 -13.84 -1.42 -29.09
C SER A 497 -13.80 -0.54 -27.83
N LEU A 498 -13.92 -1.13 -26.62
CA LEU A 498 -13.89 -0.37 -25.36
C LEU A 498 -12.49 0.14 -25.00
N ARG A 499 -11.43 -0.32 -25.67
CA ARG A 499 -10.04 0.03 -25.30
C ARG A 499 -9.78 1.52 -25.39
N GLN A 500 -10.39 2.23 -26.35
CA GLN A 500 -10.23 3.67 -26.50
C GLN A 500 -10.90 4.48 -25.36
N GLU A 501 -11.90 3.92 -24.69
CA GLU A 501 -12.52 4.56 -23.52
C GLU A 501 -11.65 4.40 -22.29
N TYR A 502 -10.99 3.25 -22.14
CA TYR A 502 -10.23 2.90 -20.95
C TYR A 502 -8.76 3.32 -21.00
N PHE A 503 -8.20 3.62 -22.19
CA PHE A 503 -6.82 4.06 -22.36
C PHE A 503 -6.73 5.25 -23.31
N SER A 504 -6.31 6.40 -22.79
CA SER A 504 -6.08 7.58 -23.62
C SER A 504 -4.85 7.44 -24.52
N TYR A 505 -3.89 6.60 -24.12
CA TYR A 505 -2.63 6.43 -24.84
C TYR A 505 -2.26 4.94 -24.95
N ASN A 506 -1.81 4.53 -26.13
CA ASN A 506 -1.23 3.21 -26.42
C ASN A 506 -0.01 3.37 -27.32
N ASP A 507 0.90 4.28 -26.96
CA ASP A 507 2.03 4.74 -27.80
C ASP A 507 3.41 4.56 -27.15
N GLN A 508 3.48 3.91 -25.98
CA GLN A 508 4.69 3.67 -25.21
C GLN A 508 5.50 4.96 -24.88
N ASN A 509 4.83 6.09 -24.71
CA ASN A 509 5.42 7.38 -24.35
C ASN A 509 4.98 7.89 -22.96
N ASN A 510 4.55 7.00 -22.08
CA ASN A 510 4.03 7.37 -20.75
C ASN A 510 5.11 7.99 -19.86
N CYS A 511 6.33 7.42 -19.85
CA CYS A 511 7.47 8.00 -19.12
C CYS A 511 7.80 9.41 -19.59
N LYS A 512 7.72 9.66 -20.90
CA LYS A 512 7.95 10.99 -21.49
C LYS A 512 6.90 11.99 -21.00
N ARG A 513 5.61 11.61 -21.03
CA ARG A 513 4.51 12.44 -20.50
C ARG A 513 4.66 12.75 -19.01
N ILE A 514 5.06 11.77 -18.21
CA ILE A 514 5.35 11.98 -16.78
C ILE A 514 6.48 13.00 -16.60
N LEU A 515 7.56 12.88 -17.36
CA LEU A 515 8.69 13.81 -17.32
C LEU A 515 8.27 15.23 -17.71
N GLU A 516 7.55 15.38 -18.81
CA GLU A 516 7.06 16.66 -19.32
C GLU A 516 6.09 17.33 -18.33
N PHE A 517 5.20 16.55 -17.72
CA PHE A 517 4.31 17.03 -16.65
C PHE A 517 5.10 17.57 -15.46
N LEU A 518 6.10 16.85 -14.96
CA LEU A 518 6.92 17.30 -13.85
C LEU A 518 7.65 18.61 -14.18
N LYS A 519 8.23 18.69 -15.38
CA LYS A 519 8.90 19.91 -15.87
C LYS A 519 7.93 21.09 -16.01
N SER A 520 6.72 20.87 -16.52
CA SER A 520 5.69 21.92 -16.67
C SER A 520 5.21 22.48 -15.33
N LYS A 521 5.26 21.67 -14.26
CA LYS A 521 4.95 22.10 -12.88
C LYS A 521 6.16 22.74 -12.16
N GLY A 522 7.32 22.91 -12.85
CA GLY A 522 8.51 23.56 -12.30
C GLY A 522 9.38 22.71 -11.36
N TYR A 523 9.17 21.39 -11.38
CA TYR A 523 9.97 20.46 -10.60
C TYR A 523 11.33 20.17 -11.21
#